data_db041b7604f7a302fdaa48fa8c9495f2
#
_entry.id   db041b7604f7a302fdaa48fa8c9495f2
#
_cell.length_a   1.000
_cell.length_b   1.000
_cell.length_c   1.000
_cell.angle_alpha   90.00
_cell.angle_beta   90.00
_cell.angle_gamma   90.00
#
_symmetry.space_group_name_H-M   'P 1'
#
loop_
_entity.id
_entity.type
_entity.pdbx_description
1 polymer ?
#
loop_
_entity_poly.entity_id
_entity_poly.type
_entity_poly.pdbx_seq_one_letter_code
_entity_poly.pdbx_strand_id
1 'polypeptide(L)'
;MYKRQPEDYSNYILTDKVYLNSGIVVKSFTPGDWEFTYHIAHEHGWMFGIPLQKTTGWGYLWNSDITSELEAQSNLIKILEEYQVEYFSEDCKQFEFKNYYAKSIVNEDGNIFVNGNRALFLEPIQATSLGCYGLINSMIIDTITEGKYDNQKYHDIMDEVIMFINLHYLNGSDYDTPFWKMASESAKEIYNPDYQWNYILDFNPQFRKKMFENFL
;
A
#
# COMPACT_ATOMS: atom_id res chain seq x y z
N MET A 1 -9.76 -11.69 -9.33
CA MET A 1 -8.58 -12.13 -10.10
C MET A 1 -7.35 -11.53 -9.42
N TYR A 2 -6.63 -12.32 -8.63
CA TYR A 2 -5.35 -11.87 -8.08
C TYR A 2 -4.37 -11.73 -9.25
N LYS A 3 -3.96 -10.52 -9.53
CA LYS A 3 -2.91 -10.29 -10.53
C LYS A 3 -1.63 -10.88 -9.98
N ARG A 4 -1.09 -11.89 -10.66
CA ARG A 4 0.18 -12.52 -10.27
C ARG A 4 1.26 -11.46 -10.23
N GLN A 5 2.04 -11.50 -9.17
CA GLN A 5 3.31 -10.79 -9.12
C GLN A 5 4.26 -11.37 -10.18
N PRO A 6 5.32 -10.65 -10.58
CA PRO A 6 6.33 -11.20 -11.48
C PRO A 6 6.90 -12.52 -10.95
N GLU A 7 7.19 -13.46 -11.86
CA GLU A 7 7.93 -14.69 -11.52
C GLU A 7 9.44 -14.41 -11.47
N ASP A 8 9.91 -13.46 -12.28
CA ASP A 8 11.30 -12.99 -12.32
C ASP A 8 11.36 -11.52 -11.89
N TYR A 9 12.17 -11.27 -10.88
CA TYR A 9 12.40 -9.93 -10.33
C TYR A 9 13.71 -9.27 -10.81
N SER A 10 14.38 -9.80 -11.81
CA SER A 10 15.65 -9.25 -12.33
C SER A 10 15.54 -7.78 -12.78
N ASN A 11 14.37 -7.37 -13.28
CA ASN A 11 14.05 -6.02 -13.73
C ASN A 11 13.34 -5.16 -12.66
N TYR A 12 13.34 -5.60 -11.41
CA TYR A 12 12.66 -4.93 -10.31
C TYR A 12 13.62 -4.63 -9.17
N ILE A 13 13.29 -3.62 -8.40
CA ILE A 13 13.85 -3.34 -7.10
C ILE A 13 12.85 -3.89 -6.07
N LEU A 14 13.27 -4.90 -5.32
CA LEU A 14 12.57 -5.37 -4.14
C LEU A 14 12.88 -4.40 -3.01
N THR A 15 11.85 -4.00 -2.26
CA THR A 15 12.04 -3.11 -1.11
C THR A 15 11.58 -3.79 0.17
N ASP A 16 12.45 -3.82 1.16
CA ASP A 16 12.20 -4.19 2.56
C ASP A 16 11.80 -2.98 3.41
N LYS A 17 11.85 -1.78 2.82
CA LYS A 17 11.44 -0.52 3.46
C LYS A 17 9.92 -0.38 3.62
N VAL A 18 9.12 -1.28 3.03
CA VAL A 18 7.67 -1.36 3.19
C VAL A 18 7.36 -2.60 4.00
N TYR A 19 6.67 -2.40 5.11
CA TYR A 19 6.67 -3.33 6.24
C TYR A 19 5.80 -4.58 6.05
N LEU A 20 4.72 -4.51 5.27
CA LEU A 20 3.79 -5.62 5.13
C LEU A 20 4.17 -6.59 3.99
N ASN A 21 3.86 -7.86 4.18
CA ASN A 21 4.13 -8.91 3.18
C ASN A 21 3.00 -9.97 3.06
N SER A 22 1.95 -9.86 3.87
CA SER A 22 0.90 -10.88 3.93
C SER A 22 -0.48 -10.26 4.09
N GLY A 23 -1.50 -10.95 3.59
CA GLY A 23 -2.88 -10.49 3.66
C GLY A 23 -3.91 -11.61 3.61
N ILE A 24 -5.05 -11.37 4.28
CA ILE A 24 -6.26 -12.17 4.18
C ILE A 24 -7.39 -11.26 3.70
N VAL A 25 -8.17 -11.69 2.73
CA VAL A 25 -9.35 -10.95 2.27
C VAL A 25 -10.60 -11.81 2.35
N VAL A 26 -11.69 -11.17 2.75
CA VAL A 26 -13.03 -11.76 2.79
C VAL A 26 -14.04 -10.81 2.16
N LYS A 27 -15.23 -11.31 1.81
CA LYS A 27 -16.34 -10.48 1.36
C LYS A 27 -17.52 -10.62 2.32
N SER A 28 -18.13 -9.50 2.67
CA SER A 28 -19.43 -9.52 3.35
C SER A 28 -20.56 -9.73 2.36
N PHE A 29 -21.71 -10.16 2.87
CA PHE A 29 -22.93 -10.37 2.09
C PHE A 29 -23.58 -9.07 1.63
N THR A 30 -23.36 -8.00 2.38
CA THR A 30 -24.02 -6.71 2.18
C THR A 30 -23.01 -5.64 1.81
N PRO A 31 -23.40 -4.65 0.99
CA PRO A 31 -22.58 -3.46 0.80
C PRO A 31 -22.57 -2.64 2.10
N GLY A 32 -21.46 -1.95 2.36
CA GLY A 32 -21.42 -0.91 3.39
C GLY A 32 -22.27 0.29 2.97
N ASP A 33 -22.84 0.97 3.95
CA ASP A 33 -23.66 2.18 3.77
C ASP A 33 -22.86 3.48 3.90
N TRP A 34 -21.55 3.41 3.67
CA TRP A 34 -20.61 4.54 3.75
C TRP A 34 -19.86 4.76 2.42
N GLU A 35 -19.34 5.98 2.21
CA GLU A 35 -18.71 6.44 0.97
C GLU A 35 -17.17 6.58 1.08
N PHE A 36 -16.53 5.88 2.02
CA PHE A 36 -15.08 5.94 2.25
C PHE A 36 -14.50 4.54 2.46
N THR A 37 -13.19 4.42 2.49
CA THR A 37 -12.49 3.19 2.84
C THR A 37 -12.09 3.24 4.31
N TYR A 38 -12.42 2.21 5.07
CA TYR A 38 -11.89 2.03 6.41
C TYR A 38 -10.42 1.62 6.36
N HIS A 39 -9.64 2.17 7.28
CA HIS A 39 -8.32 1.69 7.66
C HIS A 39 -8.30 1.60 9.18
N ILE A 40 -8.26 0.39 9.71
CA ILE A 40 -8.43 0.10 11.13
C ILE A 40 -7.15 -0.54 11.63
N ALA A 41 -6.39 0.16 12.47
CA ALA A 41 -5.26 -0.43 13.18
C ALA A 41 -5.76 -1.47 14.19
N HIS A 42 -5.06 -2.59 14.29
CA HIS A 42 -5.35 -3.63 15.26
C HIS A 42 -4.05 -4.26 15.79
N GLU A 43 -4.14 -5.12 16.81
CA GLU A 43 -3.00 -5.61 17.60
C GLU A 43 -1.80 -6.10 16.77
N HIS A 44 -2.04 -6.81 15.66
CA HIS A 44 -0.98 -7.46 14.87
C HIS A 44 -0.92 -7.02 13.40
N GLY A 45 -1.56 -5.92 13.06
CA GLY A 45 -1.64 -5.43 11.70
C GLY A 45 -2.73 -4.37 11.57
N TRP A 46 -3.29 -4.25 10.37
CA TRP A 46 -4.41 -3.37 10.14
C TRP A 46 -5.37 -3.95 9.09
N MET A 47 -6.62 -3.49 9.15
CA MET A 47 -7.68 -3.94 8.26
C MET A 47 -8.19 -2.79 7.39
N PHE A 48 -8.49 -3.08 6.14
CA PHE A 48 -9.29 -2.19 5.30
C PHE A 48 -10.70 -2.73 5.10
N GLY A 49 -11.67 -1.80 4.94
CA GLY A 49 -13.03 -2.10 4.52
C GLY A 49 -13.42 -1.22 3.34
N ILE A 50 -13.75 -1.82 2.19
CA ILE A 50 -14.09 -1.10 0.96
C ILE A 50 -15.51 -1.45 0.56
N PRO A 51 -16.46 -0.49 0.65
CA PRO A 51 -17.83 -0.70 0.19
C PRO A 51 -17.86 -0.80 -1.34
N LEU A 52 -18.50 -1.85 -1.83
CA LEU A 52 -18.75 -2.09 -3.24
C LEU A 52 -20.25 -2.08 -3.51
N GLN A 53 -20.68 -2.12 -4.76
CA GLN A 53 -22.10 -2.04 -5.12
C GLN A 53 -23.00 -3.12 -4.49
N LYS A 54 -22.48 -4.32 -4.24
CA LYS A 54 -23.26 -5.48 -3.75
C LYS A 54 -22.67 -6.13 -2.50
N THR A 55 -21.44 -5.83 -2.16
CA THR A 55 -20.68 -6.46 -1.09
C THR A 55 -19.74 -5.44 -0.50
N THR A 56 -19.15 -5.72 0.65
CA THR A 56 -17.97 -5.01 1.15
C THR A 56 -16.77 -5.95 1.09
N GLY A 57 -15.66 -5.49 0.53
CA GLY A 57 -14.38 -6.17 0.60
C GLY A 57 -13.65 -5.80 1.88
N TRP A 58 -13.32 -6.78 2.71
CA TRP A 58 -12.51 -6.63 3.91
C TRP A 58 -11.17 -7.31 3.74
N GLY A 59 -10.10 -6.70 4.21
CA GLY A 59 -8.79 -7.32 4.17
C GLY A 59 -7.96 -6.97 5.37
N TYR A 60 -7.35 -7.97 6.00
CA TYR A 60 -6.40 -7.83 7.10
C TYR A 60 -4.99 -8.03 6.57
N LEU A 61 -4.09 -7.15 6.93
CA LEU A 61 -2.70 -7.10 6.45
C LEU A 61 -1.73 -7.13 7.63
N TRP A 62 -0.67 -7.92 7.48
CA TRP A 62 0.35 -8.07 8.52
C TRP A 62 1.73 -8.37 7.95
N ASN A 63 2.72 -8.44 8.82
CA ASN A 63 4.05 -8.94 8.50
C ASN A 63 4.20 -10.38 9.05
N SER A 64 4.36 -11.36 8.17
CA SER A 64 4.43 -12.78 8.54
C SER A 64 5.73 -13.17 9.27
N ASP A 65 6.76 -12.33 9.25
CA ASP A 65 7.98 -12.56 10.02
C ASP A 65 7.79 -12.24 11.51
N ILE A 66 6.72 -11.50 11.86
CA ILE A 66 6.42 -11.03 13.22
C ILE A 66 5.13 -11.65 13.77
N THR A 67 4.10 -11.69 12.95
CA THR A 67 2.76 -12.14 13.32
C THR A 67 2.44 -13.45 12.60
N SER A 68 2.06 -14.47 13.36
CA SER A 68 1.64 -15.73 12.77
C SER A 68 0.32 -15.62 12.03
N GLU A 69 0.10 -16.52 11.07
CA GLU A 69 -1.17 -16.60 10.34
C GLU A 69 -2.38 -16.77 11.29
N LEU A 70 -2.24 -17.57 12.34
CA LEU A 70 -3.32 -17.80 13.30
C LEU A 70 -3.68 -16.52 14.09
N GLU A 71 -2.70 -15.74 14.46
CA GLU A 71 -2.93 -14.42 15.10
C GLU A 71 -3.62 -13.47 14.13
N ALA A 72 -3.18 -13.38 12.89
CA ALA A 72 -3.78 -12.54 11.88
C ALA A 72 -5.25 -12.94 11.59
N GLN A 73 -5.53 -14.24 11.46
CA GLN A 73 -6.90 -14.75 11.29
C GLN A 73 -7.78 -14.44 12.50
N SER A 74 -7.28 -14.67 13.72
CA SER A 74 -8.01 -14.36 14.95
C SER A 74 -8.35 -12.86 15.05
N ASN A 75 -7.42 -12.00 14.67
CA ASN A 75 -7.67 -10.55 14.65
C ASN A 75 -8.68 -10.15 13.59
N LEU A 76 -8.62 -10.71 12.38
CA LEU A 76 -9.62 -10.48 11.34
C LEU A 76 -11.02 -10.84 11.85
N ILE A 77 -11.19 -12.04 12.43
CA ILE A 77 -12.48 -12.50 12.96
C ILE A 77 -12.97 -11.55 14.06
N LYS A 78 -12.13 -11.19 15.02
CA LYS A 78 -12.46 -10.28 16.12
C LYS A 78 -12.96 -8.94 15.60
N ILE A 79 -12.31 -8.35 14.59
CA ILE A 79 -12.74 -7.08 14.01
C ILE A 79 -14.06 -7.25 13.27
N LEU A 80 -14.23 -8.31 12.49
CA LEU A 80 -15.48 -8.57 11.76
C LEU A 80 -16.66 -8.76 12.72
N GLU A 81 -16.46 -9.43 13.86
CA GLU A 81 -17.46 -9.58 14.92
C GLU A 81 -17.79 -8.23 15.58
N GLU A 82 -16.76 -7.42 15.90
CA GLU A 82 -16.95 -6.08 16.48
C GLU A 82 -17.77 -5.17 15.58
N TYR A 83 -17.51 -5.23 14.26
CA TYR A 83 -18.27 -4.48 13.26
C TYR A 83 -19.54 -5.18 12.79
N GLN A 84 -19.92 -6.31 13.42
CA GLN A 84 -21.11 -7.11 13.09
C GLN A 84 -21.19 -7.49 11.60
N VAL A 85 -20.05 -7.81 11.00
CA VAL A 85 -19.92 -8.16 9.57
C VAL A 85 -20.24 -9.63 9.37
N GLU A 86 -21.31 -9.92 8.64
CA GLU A 86 -21.59 -11.27 8.12
C GLU A 86 -20.81 -11.52 6.84
N TYR A 87 -19.99 -12.58 6.79
CA TYR A 87 -19.11 -12.89 5.68
C TYR A 87 -19.14 -14.37 5.30
N PHE A 88 -18.74 -14.67 4.05
CA PHE A 88 -18.56 -16.01 3.56
C PHE A 88 -17.19 -16.56 3.95
N SER A 89 -17.13 -17.54 4.83
CA SER A 89 -15.87 -18.16 5.24
C SER A 89 -15.14 -18.85 4.09
N GLU A 90 -15.88 -19.42 3.14
CA GLU A 90 -15.36 -20.04 1.91
C GLU A 90 -14.75 -19.03 0.94
N ASP A 91 -15.08 -17.75 1.04
CA ASP A 91 -14.49 -16.66 0.24
C ASP A 91 -13.22 -16.07 0.88
N CYS A 92 -12.81 -16.57 2.03
CA CYS A 92 -11.59 -16.17 2.70
C CYS A 92 -10.38 -16.59 1.85
N LYS A 93 -9.55 -15.61 1.45
CA LYS A 93 -8.36 -15.84 0.63
C LYS A 93 -7.15 -15.22 1.29
N GLN A 94 -6.18 -16.07 1.55
CA GLN A 94 -4.88 -15.65 2.05
C GLN A 94 -3.88 -15.57 0.91
N PHE A 95 -2.93 -14.65 1.03
CA PHE A 95 -1.85 -14.46 0.07
C PHE A 95 -0.65 -13.79 0.73
N GLU A 96 0.51 -14.14 0.22
CA GLU A 96 1.76 -13.44 0.47
C GLU A 96 2.10 -12.55 -0.73
N PHE A 97 2.83 -11.47 -0.48
CA PHE A 97 3.27 -10.57 -1.53
C PHE A 97 4.65 -9.98 -1.23
N LYS A 98 5.32 -9.58 -2.30
CA LYS A 98 6.55 -8.79 -2.23
C LYS A 98 6.23 -7.36 -2.60
N ASN A 99 6.88 -6.41 -1.92
CA ASN A 99 6.87 -5.01 -2.29
C ASN A 99 7.98 -4.78 -3.31
N TYR A 100 7.64 -4.22 -4.47
CA TYR A 100 8.58 -3.99 -5.56
C TYR A 100 8.15 -2.86 -6.46
N TYR A 101 9.12 -2.31 -7.19
CA TYR A 101 8.89 -1.44 -8.34
C TYR A 101 9.91 -1.72 -9.44
N ALA A 102 9.56 -1.42 -10.69
CA ALA A 102 10.43 -1.65 -11.84
C ALA A 102 11.69 -0.77 -11.77
N LYS A 103 12.81 -1.25 -12.25
CA LYS A 103 14.03 -0.43 -12.42
C LYS A 103 13.85 0.68 -13.45
N SER A 104 12.95 0.46 -14.42
CA SER A 104 12.54 1.44 -15.40
C SER A 104 11.11 1.11 -15.86
N ILE A 105 10.31 2.14 -16.15
CA ILE A 105 8.97 1.97 -16.75
C ILE A 105 8.98 1.97 -18.27
N VAL A 106 10.15 2.10 -18.88
CA VAL A 106 10.35 2.06 -20.33
C VAL A 106 11.50 1.11 -20.67
N ASN A 107 11.38 0.36 -21.76
CA ASN A 107 12.46 -0.49 -22.27
C ASN A 107 13.60 0.32 -22.90
N GLU A 108 14.74 -0.33 -23.19
CA GLU A 108 15.93 0.30 -23.74
C GLU A 108 15.67 0.98 -25.10
N ASP A 109 14.78 0.42 -25.92
CA ASP A 109 14.42 0.99 -27.23
C ASP A 109 13.45 2.19 -27.12
N GLY A 110 12.91 2.49 -25.94
CA GLY A 110 12.01 3.60 -25.71
C GLY A 110 10.59 3.42 -26.30
N ASN A 111 10.19 2.21 -26.65
CA ASN A 111 8.95 1.92 -27.37
C ASN A 111 7.95 1.03 -26.61
N ILE A 112 8.33 0.46 -25.46
CA ILE A 112 7.47 -0.33 -24.60
C ILE A 112 7.44 0.30 -23.21
N PHE A 113 6.24 0.62 -22.74
CA PHE A 113 6.01 1.18 -21.41
C PHE A 113 5.27 0.19 -20.52
N VAL A 114 5.58 0.20 -19.23
CA VAL A 114 4.90 -0.61 -18.23
C VAL A 114 4.21 0.28 -17.19
N ASN A 115 3.01 -0.13 -16.76
CA ASN A 115 2.26 0.50 -15.69
C ASN A 115 1.46 -0.56 -14.90
N GLY A 116 0.73 -0.13 -13.88
CA GLY A 116 -0.01 -1.03 -12.99
C GLY A 116 0.92 -1.97 -12.25
N ASN A 117 0.44 -3.18 -11.93
CA ASN A 117 1.25 -4.17 -11.19
C ASN A 117 2.51 -4.65 -11.93
N ARG A 118 2.70 -4.27 -13.19
CA ARG A 118 3.97 -4.48 -13.89
C ARG A 118 5.00 -3.40 -13.60
N ALA A 119 4.56 -2.21 -13.22
CA ALA A 119 5.47 -1.15 -12.82
C ALA A 119 5.81 -1.23 -11.33
N LEU A 120 4.82 -1.46 -10.48
CA LEU A 120 5.02 -1.57 -9.04
C LEU A 120 3.90 -2.34 -8.35
N PHE A 121 4.23 -2.92 -7.21
CA PHE A 121 3.29 -3.38 -6.19
C PHE A 121 3.87 -3.04 -4.83
N LEU A 122 3.17 -2.20 -4.10
CA LEU A 122 3.45 -1.83 -2.73
C LEU A 122 2.20 -2.11 -1.89
N GLU A 123 2.36 -2.21 -0.59
CA GLU A 123 1.22 -2.42 0.31
C GLU A 123 0.10 -1.41 0.04
N PRO A 124 -1.18 -1.81 0.26
CA PRO A 124 -2.32 -1.04 -0.25
C PRO A 124 -2.75 0.15 0.61
N ILE A 125 -1.95 0.58 1.59
CA ILE A 125 -2.34 1.70 2.45
C ILE A 125 -2.67 2.94 1.60
N GLN A 126 -3.80 3.59 1.88
CA GLN A 126 -4.31 4.76 1.15
C GLN A 126 -4.44 4.55 -0.38
N ALA A 127 -4.54 3.29 -0.83
CA ALA A 127 -4.55 2.95 -2.25
C ALA A 127 -3.35 3.55 -3.03
N THR A 128 -2.21 3.68 -2.38
CA THR A 128 -1.00 4.38 -2.86
C THR A 128 -0.58 3.91 -4.25
N SER A 129 -0.62 2.61 -4.53
CA SER A 129 -0.31 2.09 -5.86
C SER A 129 -1.20 2.67 -6.97
N LEU A 130 -2.49 2.96 -6.70
CA LEU A 130 -3.37 3.58 -7.71
C LEU A 130 -2.96 5.03 -8.01
N GLY A 131 -2.55 5.79 -7.00
CA GLY A 131 -1.97 7.13 -7.18
C GLY A 131 -0.72 7.08 -8.05
N CYS A 132 0.18 6.12 -7.78
CA CYS A 132 1.39 5.92 -8.56
C CYS A 132 1.10 5.60 -10.04
N TYR A 133 0.05 4.83 -10.34
CA TYR A 133 -0.31 4.56 -11.75
C TYR A 133 -0.68 5.82 -12.51
N GLY A 134 -1.32 6.79 -11.85
CA GLY A 134 -1.60 8.11 -12.42
C GLY A 134 -0.32 8.89 -12.73
N LEU A 135 0.63 8.93 -11.80
CA LEU A 135 1.95 9.55 -11.99
C LEU A 135 2.71 8.92 -13.15
N ILE A 136 2.77 7.60 -13.19
CA ILE A 136 3.42 6.86 -14.27
C ILE A 136 2.76 7.17 -15.62
N ASN A 137 1.43 7.26 -15.68
CA ASN A 137 0.73 7.67 -16.91
C ASN A 137 1.18 9.05 -17.39
N SER A 138 1.29 10.03 -16.48
CA SER A 138 1.80 11.36 -16.85
C SER A 138 3.23 11.28 -17.38
N MET A 139 4.12 10.53 -16.72
CA MET A 139 5.49 10.34 -17.20
C MET A 139 5.57 9.66 -18.57
N ILE A 140 4.71 8.68 -18.84
CA ILE A 140 4.61 8.03 -20.15
C ILE A 140 4.18 9.05 -21.23
N ILE A 141 3.17 9.87 -20.94
CA ILE A 141 2.70 10.92 -21.86
C ILE A 141 3.81 11.91 -22.12
N ASP A 142 4.49 12.44 -21.10
CA ASP A 142 5.60 13.37 -21.24
C ASP A 142 6.73 12.76 -22.07
N THR A 143 7.06 11.48 -21.84
CA THR A 143 8.07 10.77 -22.63
C THR A 143 7.72 10.67 -24.09
N ILE A 144 6.46 10.37 -24.42
CA ILE A 144 5.99 10.24 -25.82
C ILE A 144 5.95 11.61 -26.51
N THR A 145 5.54 12.66 -25.79
CA THR A 145 5.38 14.01 -26.38
C THR A 145 6.69 14.78 -26.48
N GLU A 146 7.60 14.60 -25.51
CA GLU A 146 8.85 15.35 -25.42
C GLU A 146 10.08 14.54 -25.88
N GLY A 147 9.91 13.23 -26.07
CA GLY A 147 10.98 12.32 -26.48
C GLY A 147 12.06 12.09 -25.43
N LYS A 148 11.75 12.36 -24.15
CA LYS A 148 12.70 12.20 -23.04
C LYS A 148 12.07 11.44 -21.89
N TYR A 149 12.70 10.37 -21.46
CA TYR A 149 12.38 9.66 -20.24
C TYR A 149 13.37 10.01 -19.14
N ASP A 150 12.85 10.42 -18.00
CA ASP A 150 13.64 10.71 -16.82
C ASP A 150 13.48 9.56 -15.79
N ASN A 151 14.43 8.62 -15.85
CA ASN A 151 14.43 7.47 -14.92
C ASN A 151 14.72 7.91 -13.48
N GLN A 152 15.52 8.96 -13.28
CA GLN A 152 15.81 9.46 -11.94
C GLN A 152 14.56 10.03 -11.29
N LYS A 153 13.78 10.83 -12.01
CA LYS A 153 12.48 11.32 -11.55
C LYS A 153 11.55 10.16 -11.12
N TYR A 154 11.55 9.06 -11.88
CA TYR A 154 10.76 7.88 -11.51
C TYR A 154 11.22 7.28 -10.17
N HIS A 155 12.52 7.13 -9.94
CA HIS A 155 13.07 6.64 -8.68
C HIS A 155 12.78 7.60 -7.52
N ASP A 156 12.91 8.91 -7.72
CA ASP A 156 12.61 9.92 -6.72
C ASP A 156 11.13 9.85 -6.29
N ILE A 157 10.22 9.61 -7.24
CA ILE A 157 8.80 9.37 -6.95
C ILE A 157 8.63 8.10 -6.09
N MET A 158 9.33 7.02 -6.41
CA MET A 158 9.23 5.77 -5.64
C MET A 158 9.77 5.93 -4.21
N ASP A 159 10.84 6.68 -4.03
CA ASP A 159 11.37 7.00 -2.70
C ASP A 159 10.37 7.83 -1.88
N GLU A 160 9.71 8.83 -2.48
CA GLU A 160 8.63 9.58 -1.83
C GLU A 160 7.44 8.69 -1.49
N VAL A 161 7.04 7.76 -2.37
CA VAL A 161 5.96 6.80 -2.13
C VAL A 161 6.27 5.91 -0.93
N ILE A 162 7.48 5.38 -0.84
CA ILE A 162 7.92 4.54 0.26
C ILE A 162 7.91 5.34 1.57
N MET A 163 8.41 6.56 1.55
CA MET A 163 8.38 7.45 2.72
C MET A 163 6.94 7.77 3.13
N PHE A 164 6.03 8.03 2.18
CA PHE A 164 4.62 8.26 2.44
C PHE A 164 3.94 7.07 3.12
N ILE A 165 4.20 5.84 2.65
CA ILE A 165 3.70 4.62 3.29
C ILE A 165 4.18 4.57 4.74
N ASN A 166 5.46 4.82 4.97
CA ASN A 166 6.07 4.75 6.30
C ASN A 166 5.55 5.81 7.28
N LEU A 167 5.11 6.98 6.80
CA LEU A 167 4.46 7.98 7.67
C LEU A 167 3.27 7.41 8.46
N HIS A 168 2.54 6.47 7.87
CA HIS A 168 1.40 5.83 8.54
C HIS A 168 1.81 4.92 9.70
N TYR A 169 3.05 4.48 9.74
CA TYR A 169 3.58 3.61 10.80
C TYR A 169 4.34 4.36 11.92
N LEU A 170 4.72 5.62 11.70
CA LEU A 170 5.44 6.40 12.72
C LEU A 170 4.66 6.49 14.04
N ASN A 171 3.37 6.83 13.95
CA ASN A 171 2.45 6.96 15.08
C ASN A 171 1.07 6.39 14.70
N GLY A 172 1.03 5.35 13.87
CA GLY A 172 -0.20 4.83 13.28
C GLY A 172 -1.10 4.06 14.25
N SER A 173 -0.61 3.76 15.47
CA SER A 173 -1.36 2.99 16.43
C SER A 173 -0.84 3.19 17.86
N ASP A 174 -1.77 3.11 18.82
CA ASP A 174 -1.47 3.07 20.26
C ASP A 174 -1.21 1.64 20.81
N TYR A 175 -1.25 0.63 19.94
CA TYR A 175 -0.96 -0.75 20.34
C TYR A 175 0.53 -0.96 20.65
N ASP A 176 0.83 -1.45 21.85
CA ASP A 176 2.20 -1.76 22.32
C ASP A 176 2.59 -3.23 22.00
N THR A 177 2.39 -3.65 20.76
CA THR A 177 2.67 -5.01 20.27
C THR A 177 4.00 -5.08 19.51
N PRO A 178 4.60 -6.29 19.34
CA PRO A 178 5.79 -6.46 18.53
C PRO A 178 5.63 -5.93 17.11
N PHE A 179 4.46 -6.13 16.49
CA PHE A 179 4.16 -5.62 15.14
C PHE A 179 4.32 -4.10 15.07
N TRP A 180 3.62 -3.34 15.92
CA TRP A 180 3.63 -1.88 15.86
C TRP A 180 4.96 -1.26 16.31
N LYS A 181 5.65 -1.89 17.26
CA LYS A 181 7.00 -1.47 17.66
C LYS A 181 7.98 -1.54 16.49
N MET A 182 8.05 -2.69 15.82
CA MET A 182 8.93 -2.88 14.68
C MET A 182 8.53 -2.02 13.49
N ALA A 183 7.23 -1.88 13.22
CA ALA A 183 6.76 -1.00 12.16
C ALA A 183 7.15 0.46 12.39
N SER A 184 6.98 0.96 13.63
CA SER A 184 7.38 2.32 14.00
C SER A 184 8.91 2.52 13.97
N GLU A 185 9.69 1.53 14.42
CA GLU A 185 11.15 1.59 14.35
C GLU A 185 11.64 1.62 12.92
N SER A 186 11.13 0.73 12.06
CA SER A 186 11.43 0.73 10.63
C SER A 186 11.05 2.03 9.94
N ALA A 187 9.89 2.59 10.28
CA ALA A 187 9.44 3.87 9.74
C ALA A 187 10.35 5.05 10.14
N LYS A 188 10.87 5.05 11.38
CA LYS A 188 11.80 6.08 11.87
C LYS A 188 13.14 6.08 11.12
N GLU A 189 13.61 4.92 10.67
CA GLU A 189 14.83 4.81 9.88
C GLU A 189 14.70 5.44 8.48
N ILE A 190 13.48 5.45 7.94
CA ILE A 190 13.18 5.94 6.59
C ILE A 190 12.74 7.39 6.62
N TYR A 191 12.07 7.81 7.68
CA TYR A 191 11.51 9.15 7.79
C TYR A 191 12.59 10.21 7.93
N ASN A 192 12.50 11.22 7.06
CA ASN A 192 13.33 12.42 7.14
C ASN A 192 12.42 13.66 7.33
N PRO A 193 12.42 14.29 8.50
CA PRO A 193 11.56 15.44 8.78
C PRO A 193 11.89 16.67 7.91
N ASP A 194 13.14 16.75 7.41
CA ASP A 194 13.60 17.87 6.57
C ASP A 194 13.39 17.59 5.07
N TYR A 195 12.80 16.44 4.73
CA TYR A 195 12.56 16.08 3.34
C TYR A 195 11.56 17.02 2.68
N GLN A 196 11.92 17.54 1.51
CA GLN A 196 11.03 18.37 0.71
C GLN A 196 10.26 17.48 -0.28
N TRP A 197 8.96 17.37 -0.04
CA TRP A 197 8.06 16.59 -0.88
C TRP A 197 7.83 17.29 -2.22
N ASN A 198 8.13 16.61 -3.33
CA ASN A 198 8.07 17.18 -4.67
C ASN A 198 6.93 16.59 -5.52
N TYR A 199 6.48 15.36 -5.23
CA TYR A 199 5.59 14.63 -6.14
C TYR A 199 4.30 14.18 -5.47
N ILE A 200 4.35 13.56 -4.31
CA ILE A 200 3.18 12.91 -3.69
C ILE A 200 2.25 13.90 -3.00
N LEU A 201 2.77 14.88 -2.30
CA LEU A 201 1.97 15.81 -1.54
C LEU A 201 1.40 16.97 -2.36
N ASP A 202 1.88 17.20 -3.58
CA ASP A 202 1.30 18.17 -4.51
C ASP A 202 -0.05 17.71 -5.09
N PHE A 203 -0.39 16.42 -4.98
CA PHE A 203 -1.68 15.92 -5.43
C PHE A 203 -2.88 16.45 -4.64
N ASN A 204 -2.70 16.77 -3.36
CA ASN A 204 -3.77 17.31 -2.54
C ASN A 204 -3.22 18.20 -1.43
N PRO A 205 -3.18 19.54 -1.61
CA PRO A 205 -2.71 20.49 -0.59
C PRO A 205 -3.50 20.43 0.72
N GLN A 206 -4.79 20.04 0.69
CA GLN A 206 -5.60 19.88 1.90
C GLN A 206 -5.22 18.60 2.66
N PHE A 207 -4.87 17.53 1.94
CA PHE A 207 -4.38 16.30 2.50
C PHE A 207 -3.00 16.51 3.14
N ARG A 208 -2.10 17.22 2.47
CA ARG A 208 -0.81 17.66 3.00
C ARG A 208 -0.96 18.37 4.36
N LYS A 209 -1.84 19.35 4.43
CA LYS A 209 -2.10 20.09 5.67
C LYS A 209 -2.59 19.20 6.80
N LYS A 210 -3.57 18.32 6.53
CA LYS A 210 -4.12 17.38 7.51
C LYS A 210 -3.10 16.33 7.97
N MET A 211 -2.24 15.83 7.07
CA MET A 211 -1.20 14.89 7.45
C MET A 211 -0.21 15.53 8.42
N PHE A 212 0.33 16.69 8.09
CA PHE A 212 1.28 17.36 8.97
C PHE A 212 0.66 17.81 10.31
N GLU A 213 -0.62 18.15 10.35
CA GLU A 213 -1.31 18.51 11.60
C GLU A 213 -1.63 17.30 12.49
N ASN A 214 -1.75 16.08 11.94
CA ASN A 214 -2.12 14.89 12.67
C ASN A 214 -0.96 13.90 12.94
N PHE A 215 0.16 14.01 12.25
CA PHE A 215 1.30 13.08 12.36
C PHE A 215 2.57 13.71 12.99
N LEU A 216 2.58 15.01 13.25
CA LEU A 216 3.62 15.74 13.98
C LEU A 216 3.08 16.29 15.30
#